data_ebc1a171c99246bcce0bdd666d470dce
#
_entry.id   ebc1a171c99246bcce0bdd666d470dce
#
_cell.length_a   1.000
_cell.length_b   1.000
_cell.length_c   1.000
_cell.angle_alpha   90.00
_cell.angle_beta   90.00
_cell.angle_gamma   90.00
#
_symmetry.space_group_name_H-M   'P 1'
#
loop_
_entity.id
_entity.type
_entity.pdbx_description
1 polymer ?
#
loop_
_entity_poly.entity_id
_entity_poly.type
_entity_poly.pdbx_seq_one_letter_code
_entity_poly.pdbx_strand_id
1 'polypeptide(L)'
;MLELLLIKAADKEYMEYKFDWDPAKAKQNLQKHGVSFERAAQVFLDPFAISIYDEKHSDGEDRWITIGSEANEVLLILVHTFGT
;
A
#
# COMPACT_ATOMS: atom_id res chain seq x y z
N MET A 1 2.35 -5.78 -11.25
CA MET A 1 2.42 -5.50 -9.81
C MET A 1 2.44 -4.00 -9.58
N LEU A 2 1.56 -3.51 -8.76
CA LEU A 2 1.51 -2.11 -8.38
C LEU A 2 2.50 -1.87 -7.25
N GLU A 3 3.57 -1.14 -7.50
CA GLU A 3 4.52 -0.76 -6.47
C GLU A 3 4.10 0.55 -5.84
N LEU A 4 3.69 0.49 -4.60
CA LEU A 4 3.21 1.62 -3.83
C LEU A 4 4.12 1.81 -2.61
N LEU A 5 4.89 2.90 -2.59
CA LEU A 5 5.62 3.27 -1.39
C LEU A 5 4.69 4.07 -0.48
N LEU A 6 4.12 3.37 0.46
CA LEU A 6 3.28 3.94 1.48
C LEU A 6 4.05 4.02 2.78
N ILE A 7 4.19 5.23 3.30
CA ILE A 7 4.58 5.42 4.69
C ILE A 7 3.28 5.50 5.48
N LYS A 8 3.06 4.50 6.29
CA LYS A 8 1.84 4.40 7.05
C LYS A 8 2.13 4.71 8.52
N ALA A 9 1.47 5.71 9.05
CA ALA A 9 1.36 5.90 10.47
C ALA A 9 0.00 5.36 10.91
N ALA A 10 0.00 4.38 11.77
CA ALA A 10 -1.26 3.86 12.30
C ALA A 10 -1.65 4.67 13.54
N ASP A 11 -2.84 5.24 13.52
CA ASP A 11 -3.45 5.74 14.74
C ASP A 11 -4.14 4.56 15.42
N LYS A 12 -3.51 4.04 16.46
CA LYS A 12 -3.97 2.85 17.15
C LYS A 12 -5.29 3.05 17.89
N GLU A 13 -5.59 4.29 18.29
CA GLU A 13 -6.80 4.56 19.06
C GLU A 13 -8.07 4.46 18.23
N TYR A 14 -7.98 4.85 16.96
CA TYR A 14 -9.15 4.96 16.09
C TYR A 14 -9.08 4.02 14.90
N MET A 15 -8.09 3.15 14.82
CA MET A 15 -7.91 2.25 13.69
C MET A 15 -7.77 3.01 12.35
N GLU A 16 -7.33 4.25 12.41
CA GLU A 16 -7.11 5.04 11.23
C GLU A 16 -5.72 4.80 10.66
N TYR A 17 -5.67 4.67 9.34
CA TYR A 17 -4.42 4.61 8.61
C TYR A 17 -4.16 5.94 7.94
N LYS A 18 -2.98 6.51 8.19
CA LYS A 18 -2.50 7.67 7.46
C LYS A 18 -1.49 7.21 6.44
N PHE A 19 -1.65 7.68 5.23
CA PHE A 19 -0.81 7.27 4.12
C PHE A 19 -0.02 8.46 3.61
N ASP A 20 1.23 8.20 3.25
CA ASP A 20 2.09 9.16 2.62
C ASP A 20 2.78 8.51 1.43
N TRP A 21 2.92 9.25 0.35
CA TRP A 21 3.56 8.74 -0.86
C TRP A 21 4.20 9.87 -1.66
N ASP A 22 5.15 9.48 -2.50
CA ASP A 22 5.79 10.38 -3.44
C ASP A 22 4.83 10.69 -4.61
N PRO A 23 4.49 11.97 -4.85
CA PRO A 23 3.61 12.33 -5.96
C PRO A 23 4.09 11.88 -7.33
N ALA A 24 5.40 11.87 -7.57
CA ALA A 24 5.96 11.41 -8.84
C ALA A 24 5.71 9.91 -9.05
N LYS A 25 5.87 9.12 -7.99
CA LYS A 25 5.56 7.68 -8.05
C LYS A 25 4.07 7.43 -8.19
N ALA A 26 3.23 8.23 -7.55
CA ALA A 26 1.78 8.13 -7.71
C ALA A 26 1.37 8.34 -9.16
N LYS A 27 1.94 9.34 -9.81
CA LYS A 27 1.68 9.63 -11.21
C LYS A 27 2.13 8.49 -12.12
N GLN A 28 3.33 7.94 -11.89
CA GLN A 28 3.84 6.81 -12.65
C GLN A 28 2.97 5.57 -12.50
N ASN A 29 2.52 5.27 -11.29
CA ASN A 29 1.66 4.13 -11.04
C ASN A 29 0.30 4.29 -11.74
N LEU A 30 -0.26 5.48 -11.70
CA LEU A 30 -1.51 5.75 -12.40
C LEU A 30 -1.37 5.53 -13.90
N GLN A 31 -0.26 5.98 -14.50
CA GLN A 31 0.01 5.80 -15.92
C GLN A 31 0.24 4.33 -16.28
N LYS A 32 0.97 3.59 -15.45
CA LYS A 32 1.33 2.20 -15.72
C LYS A 32 0.18 1.23 -15.47
N HIS A 33 -0.57 1.44 -14.42
CA HIS A 33 -1.51 0.45 -13.90
C HIS A 33 -2.96 0.94 -13.90
N GLY A 34 -3.21 2.22 -14.17
CA GLY A 34 -4.56 2.78 -14.18
C GLY A 34 -5.19 2.88 -12.79
N VAL A 35 -4.40 2.77 -11.74
CA VAL A 35 -4.87 2.80 -10.36
C VAL A 35 -4.18 3.93 -9.59
N SER A 36 -4.97 4.79 -8.97
CA SER A 36 -4.44 5.83 -8.08
C SER A 36 -3.97 5.24 -6.76
N PHE A 37 -3.08 5.93 -6.07
CA PHE A 37 -2.66 5.52 -4.73
C PHE A 37 -3.81 5.58 -3.72
N GLU A 38 -4.72 6.55 -3.88
CA GLU A 38 -5.92 6.66 -3.05
C GLU A 38 -6.79 5.39 -3.18
N ARG A 39 -6.98 4.88 -4.39
CA ARG A 39 -7.69 3.61 -4.61
C ARG A 39 -6.92 2.43 -4.04
N ALA A 40 -5.62 2.40 -4.28
CA ALA A 40 -4.76 1.31 -3.80
C ALA A 40 -4.76 1.24 -2.27
N ALA A 41 -4.78 2.38 -1.58
CA ALA A 41 -4.81 2.43 -0.12
C ALA A 41 -6.07 1.75 0.46
N GLN A 42 -7.15 1.65 -0.30
CA GLN A 42 -8.37 0.98 0.14
C GLN A 42 -8.18 -0.51 0.40
N VAL A 43 -7.14 -1.11 -0.16
CA VAL A 43 -6.79 -2.51 0.12
C VAL A 43 -6.60 -2.75 1.62
N PHE A 44 -6.10 -1.76 2.35
CA PHE A 44 -5.92 -1.89 3.80
C PHE A 44 -7.24 -1.93 4.58
N LEU A 45 -8.36 -1.60 3.94
CA LEU A 45 -9.70 -1.72 4.53
C LEU A 45 -10.34 -3.08 4.24
N ASP A 46 -9.75 -3.88 3.37
CA ASP A 46 -10.25 -5.21 3.07
C ASP A 46 -9.95 -6.14 4.26
N PRO A 47 -10.99 -6.70 4.92
CA PRO A 47 -10.79 -7.57 6.07
C PRO A 47 -10.09 -8.90 5.72
N PHE A 48 -10.04 -9.25 4.43
CA PHE A 48 -9.37 -10.45 3.96
C PHE A 48 -7.99 -10.18 3.38
N ALA A 49 -7.50 -8.94 3.45
CA ALA A 49 -6.18 -8.62 2.94
C ALA A 49 -5.11 -9.38 3.71
N ILE A 50 -4.08 -9.80 2.98
CA ILE A 50 -2.94 -10.55 3.55
C ILE A 50 -1.70 -9.71 3.35
N SER A 51 -0.92 -9.53 4.41
CA SER A 51 0.36 -8.82 4.36
C SER A 51 1.49 -9.80 4.66
N ILE A 52 2.49 -9.78 3.80
CA ILE A 52 3.66 -10.64 3.87
C ILE A 52 4.90 -9.76 3.94
N TYR A 53 5.82 -10.07 4.87
CA TYR A 53 7.09 -9.38 4.96
C TYR A 53 7.97 -9.74 3.75
N ASP A 54 8.50 -8.72 3.08
CA ASP A 54 9.39 -8.90 1.94
C ASP A 54 10.84 -8.88 2.42
N GLU A 55 11.31 -10.01 2.89
CA GLU A 55 12.65 -10.16 3.43
C GLU A 55 13.74 -9.78 2.42
N LYS A 56 13.51 -10.09 1.16
CA LYS A 56 14.48 -9.87 0.08
C LYS A 56 14.77 -8.40 -0.20
N HIS A 57 13.76 -7.53 0.00
CA HIS A 57 13.84 -6.12 -0.34
C HIS A 57 13.75 -5.20 0.88
N SER A 58 14.05 -5.73 2.06
CA SER A 58 13.97 -4.97 3.31
C SER A 58 15.32 -4.45 3.78
N ASP A 59 16.26 -4.23 2.88
CA ASP A 59 17.55 -3.63 3.20
C ASP A 59 17.36 -2.15 3.57
N GLY A 60 17.67 -1.81 4.80
CA GLY A 60 17.59 -0.44 5.31
C GLY A 60 16.20 0.00 5.74
N GLU A 61 15.13 -0.56 5.18
CA GLU A 61 13.75 -0.24 5.53
C GLU A 61 12.87 -1.47 5.33
N ASP A 62 12.05 -1.77 6.32
CA ASP A 62 11.14 -2.92 6.24
C ASP A 62 10.09 -2.70 5.16
N ARG A 63 10.06 -3.62 4.22
CA ARG A 63 9.12 -3.61 3.11
C ARG A 63 8.15 -4.77 3.23
N TRP A 64 6.89 -4.49 2.88
CA TRP A 64 5.80 -5.45 2.97
C TRP A 64 5.08 -5.55 1.64
N ILE A 65 4.48 -6.71 1.42
CA ILE A 65 3.60 -6.94 0.28
C ILE A 65 2.20 -7.23 0.84
N THR A 66 1.21 -6.45 0.43
CA THR A 66 -0.17 -6.67 0.83
C THR A 66 -1.01 -6.97 -0.39
N ILE A 67 -1.80 -8.03 -0.29
CA ILE A 67 -2.71 -8.49 -1.34
C ILE A 67 -4.12 -8.33 -0.82
N GLY A 68 -4.95 -7.62 -1.55
CA GLY A 68 -6.35 -7.42 -1.16
C GLY A 68 -7.15 -6.72 -2.23
N SER A 69 -8.43 -6.54 -1.97
CA SER A 69 -9.35 -5.89 -2.90
C SER A 69 -9.50 -4.40 -2.58
N GLU A 70 -9.53 -3.58 -3.61
CA GLU A 70 -9.94 -2.18 -3.47
C GLU A 70 -11.46 -2.06 -3.62
N ALA A 71 -12.01 -0.83 -3.53
CA ALA A 71 -13.46 -0.61 -3.46
C ALA A 71 -14.27 -1.15 -4.65
N ASN A 72 -13.65 -1.25 -5.82
CA ASN A 72 -14.30 -1.81 -7.02
C ASN A 72 -14.09 -3.32 -7.17
N GLU A 73 -13.68 -3.97 -6.09
CA GLU A 73 -13.43 -5.41 -6.04
C GLU A 73 -12.29 -5.89 -6.94
N VAL A 74 -11.41 -4.98 -7.34
CA VAL A 74 -10.20 -5.35 -8.08
C VAL A 74 -9.13 -5.78 -7.08
N LEU A 75 -8.57 -6.95 -7.31
CA LEU A 75 -7.48 -7.48 -6.49
C LEU A 75 -6.18 -6.77 -6.83
N LEU A 76 -5.55 -6.19 -5.83
CA LEU A 76 -4.28 -5.47 -5.99
C LEU A 76 -3.19 -6.10 -5.15
N ILE A 77 -1.97 -5.98 -5.64
CA ILE A 77 -0.76 -6.36 -4.91
C ILE A 77 0.01 -5.06 -4.65
N LEU A 78 0.18 -4.72 -3.40
CA LEU A 78 0.85 -3.50 -2.99
C LEU A 78 2.20 -3.80 -2.35
N VAL A 79 3.22 -3.05 -2.75
CA VAL A 79 4.50 -3.05 -2.06
C VAL A 79 4.58 -1.74 -1.27
N HIS A 80 4.79 -1.83 0.02
CA HIS A 80 4.73 -0.66 0.89
C HIS A 80 5.63 -0.80 2.11
N THR A 81 5.76 0.30 2.84
CA THR A 81 6.43 0.33 4.13
C THR A 81 5.44 0.77 5.20
N PHE A 82 5.76 0.45 6.46
CA PHE A 82 5.07 1.01 7.60
C PHE A 82 6.00 2.03 8.27
N GLY A 83 5.49 3.25 8.45
CA GLY A 83 6.21 4.29 9.16
C GLY A 83 5.61 4.55 10.54
N THR A 84 6.34 5.31 11.34
CA THR A 84 5.88 5.79 12.64
C THR A 84 5.57 7.28 12.59
#